data_7a47153f2a73d446fe64b02ebfc1df82
#
_entry.id   7a47153f2a73d446fe64b02ebfc1df82
#
_cell.length_a   1.000
_cell.length_b   1.000
_cell.length_c   1.000
_cell.angle_alpha   90.00
_cell.angle_beta   90.00
_cell.angle_gamma   90.00
#
_symmetry.space_group_name_H-M   'P 1'
#
loop_
_entity.id
_entity.type
_entity.pdbx_description
1 polymer ?
#
loop_
_entity_poly.entity_id
_entity_poly.type
_entity_poly.pdbx_seq_one_letter_code
_entity_poly.pdbx_strand_id
1 'polypeptide(L)'
;MKVRNGSYPRDFLIKPDFCGRSLENWFLKHYSESGEWTAVGQWWDKKGENEIDLIAVNELEDKIQFAEIKRNPKKIRLEKLREKAEVFLKNNAKYQKFFVSFKGLSLEDLKK
;
A
#
# COMPACT_ATOMS: atom_id res chain seq x y z
N MET A 1 -8.21 -10.33 3.05
CA MET A 1 -8.05 -10.59 3.46
C MET A 1 -7.88 -10.95 3.81
N LYS A 2 -8.10 -10.81 3.53
CA LYS A 2 -7.93 -11.16 3.95
C LYS A 2 -7.56 -11.12 4.42
N VAL A 3 -7.46 -10.95 4.63
CA VAL A 3 -7.30 -11.13 5.09
C VAL A 3 -7.61 -11.54 5.54
N ARG A 4 -7.94 -11.55 5.88
CA ARG A 4 -8.30 -12.08 6.28
C ARG A 4 -8.76 -12.93 5.64
N ASN A 5 -8.83 -13.46 5.33
CA ASN A 5 -9.02 -14.15 4.61
C ASN A 5 -9.02 -13.95 3.41
N GLY A 6 -8.83 -13.75 3.28
CA GLY A 6 -8.82 -13.01 2.22
C GLY A 6 -8.27 -13.44 0.99
N SER A 7 -8.76 -12.90 0.00
CA SER A 7 -8.26 -13.17 -1.29
C SER A 7 -7.51 -11.96 -1.78
N TYR A 8 -6.22 -11.96 -1.51
CA TYR A 8 -5.38 -10.90 -2.06
C TYR A 8 -4.97 -11.26 -3.48
N PRO A 9 -4.78 -10.28 -4.35
CA PRO A 9 -4.20 -10.53 -5.67
C PRO A 9 -2.85 -11.20 -5.52
N ARG A 10 -2.46 -11.99 -6.51
CA ARG A 10 -1.19 -12.71 -6.42
C ARG A 10 0.01 -11.81 -6.21
N ASP A 11 -0.02 -10.62 -6.83
CA ASP A 11 1.09 -9.69 -6.73
C ASP A 11 0.95 -8.76 -5.54
N PHE A 12 -0.13 -8.87 -4.79
CA PHE A 12 -0.40 -8.02 -3.64
C PHE A 12 -0.08 -8.83 -2.39
N LEU A 13 1.15 -8.71 -1.93
CA LEU A 13 1.63 -9.54 -0.83
C LEU A 13 1.60 -8.79 0.48
N ILE A 14 1.04 -9.44 1.50
CA ILE A 14 1.08 -8.93 2.86
C ILE A 14 2.21 -9.63 3.58
N LYS A 15 3.08 -8.87 4.20
CA LYS A 15 4.15 -9.46 5.00
C LYS A 15 3.55 -10.04 6.27
N PRO A 16 3.73 -11.32 6.53
CA PRO A 16 3.09 -11.96 7.67
C PRO A 16 3.67 -11.57 9.02
N ASP A 17 4.91 -11.12 9.07
CA ASP A 17 5.51 -10.77 10.34
C ASP A 17 5.89 -9.30 10.41
N PHE A 18 4.97 -8.53 10.94
CA PHE A 18 5.24 -7.13 11.23
C PHE A 18 5.99 -7.09 12.54
N CYS A 19 7.29 -6.86 12.47
CA CYS A 19 8.07 -6.78 13.70
C CYS A 19 7.90 -5.44 14.41
N GLY A 20 7.30 -4.48 13.73
CA GLY A 20 7.03 -3.19 14.34
C GLY A 20 8.23 -2.28 14.48
N ARG A 21 9.37 -2.70 13.99
CA ARG A 21 10.60 -1.92 14.12
C ARG A 21 10.78 -0.90 13.02
N SER A 22 10.26 -1.18 11.84
CA SER A 22 10.41 -0.28 10.73
C SER A 22 9.20 0.65 10.65
N LEU A 23 9.43 1.79 10.06
CA LEU A 23 8.36 2.75 9.83
C LEU A 23 7.29 2.16 8.92
N GLU A 24 7.73 1.42 7.91
CA GLU A 24 6.81 0.78 6.98
C GLU A 24 5.88 -0.19 7.71
N ASN A 25 6.45 -1.02 8.58
CA ASN A 25 5.63 -1.98 9.32
C ASN A 25 4.64 -1.29 10.22
N TRP A 26 5.03 -0.18 10.81
CA TRP A 26 4.13 0.59 11.66
C TRP A 26 2.90 1.06 10.87
N PHE A 27 3.11 1.62 9.69
CA PHE A 27 2.01 2.09 8.87
C PHE A 27 1.15 0.95 8.34
N LEU A 28 1.78 -0.15 7.94
CA LEU A 28 1.03 -1.32 7.47
C LEU A 28 0.10 -1.82 8.56
N LYS A 29 0.61 -1.91 9.78
CA LYS A 29 -0.19 -2.37 10.90
C LYS A 29 -1.30 -1.37 11.21
N HIS A 30 -0.96 -0.09 11.23
CA HIS A 30 -1.93 0.95 11.53
C HIS A 30 -3.08 0.94 10.52
N TYR A 31 -2.76 0.84 9.24
CA TYR A 31 -3.78 0.77 8.20
C TYR A 31 -4.62 -0.50 8.33
N SER A 32 -3.98 -1.61 8.63
CA SER A 32 -4.70 -2.88 8.78
C SER A 32 -5.70 -2.84 9.93
N GLU A 33 -5.36 -2.14 11.01
CA GLU A 33 -6.18 -2.11 12.20
C GLU A 33 -7.22 -1.00 12.20
N SER A 34 -7.16 -0.10 11.21
CA SER A 34 -8.04 1.06 11.18
C SER A 34 -9.51 0.71 10.91
N GLY A 35 -9.75 -0.44 10.29
CA GLY A 35 -11.10 -0.82 9.91
C GLY A 35 -11.59 -0.17 8.63
N GLU A 36 -10.78 0.69 8.04
CA GLU A 36 -11.17 1.40 6.81
C GLU A 36 -10.90 0.59 5.55
N TRP A 37 -9.96 -0.34 5.61
CA TRP A 37 -9.46 -1.03 4.43
C TRP A 37 -9.72 -2.53 4.53
N THR A 38 -10.14 -3.14 3.43
CA THR A 38 -10.39 -4.58 3.40
C THR A 38 -9.12 -5.38 3.17
N ALA A 39 -8.10 -4.75 2.62
CA ALA A 39 -6.80 -5.40 2.43
C ALA A 39 -5.70 -4.34 2.47
N VAL A 40 -4.58 -4.67 3.07
CA VAL A 40 -3.42 -3.79 3.16
C VAL A 40 -2.18 -4.62 2.96
N GLY A 41 -1.23 -4.12 2.17
CA GLY A 41 0.00 -4.87 1.95
C GLY A 41 1.04 -4.06 1.23
N GLN A 42 2.07 -4.74 0.79
CA GLN A 42 3.15 -4.16 -0.02
C GLN A 42 3.16 -4.88 -1.35
N TRP A 43 3.77 -4.26 -2.33
CA TRP A 43 3.87 -4.87 -3.66
C TRP A 43 5.25 -4.64 -4.24
N TRP A 44 5.72 -5.63 -4.97
CA TRP A 44 6.92 -5.50 -5.80
C TRP A 44 6.71 -6.39 -7.03
N ASP A 45 7.30 -5.96 -8.15
CA ASP A 45 7.18 -6.74 -9.37
C ASP A 45 8.15 -7.92 -9.35
N LYS A 46 8.03 -8.78 -10.34
CA LYS A 46 8.83 -10.00 -10.38
C LYS A 46 10.32 -9.74 -10.48
N LYS A 47 10.69 -8.63 -11.09
CA LYS A 47 12.08 -8.26 -11.24
C LYS A 47 12.61 -7.49 -10.06
N GLY A 48 11.73 -7.07 -9.16
CA GLY A 48 12.13 -6.25 -8.03
C GLY A 48 12.49 -4.83 -8.39
N GLU A 49 12.14 -4.40 -9.58
CA GLU A 49 12.47 -3.04 -10.04
C GLU A 49 11.46 -2.01 -9.57
N ASN A 50 10.23 -2.44 -9.36
CA ASN A 50 9.18 -1.56 -8.90
C ASN A 50 8.65 -2.06 -7.57
N GLU A 51 8.55 -1.15 -6.61
CA GLU A 51 8.15 -1.46 -5.26
C GLU A 51 7.21 -0.39 -4.75
N ILE A 52 6.11 -0.80 -4.15
CA ILE A 52 5.19 0.14 -3.51
C ILE A 52 5.13 -0.20 -2.04
N ASP A 53 5.43 0.79 -1.20
CA ASP A 53 5.57 0.59 0.24
C ASP A 53 4.27 0.20 0.92
N LEU A 54 3.16 0.72 0.44
CA LEU A 54 1.87 0.42 1.03
C LEU A 54 0.78 0.53 -0.01
N ILE A 55 -0.08 -0.49 -0.07
CA ILE A 55 -1.29 -0.47 -0.88
C ILE A 55 -2.44 -0.82 0.04
N ALA A 56 -3.45 0.03 0.08
CA ALA A 56 -4.65 -0.21 0.88
C ALA A 56 -5.85 -0.24 -0.05
N VAL A 57 -6.68 -1.27 0.09
CA VAL A 57 -7.84 -1.48 -0.77
C VAL A 57 -9.08 -1.55 0.07
N ASN A 58 -10.14 -0.87 -0.36
CA ASN A 58 -11.46 -1.04 0.21
C ASN A 58 -12.38 -1.53 -0.90
N GLU A 59 -12.64 -2.82 -0.90
CA GLU A 59 -13.44 -3.43 -1.96
C GLU A 59 -14.93 -3.14 -1.82
N LEU A 60 -15.35 -2.72 -0.63
CA LEU A 60 -16.75 -2.36 -0.43
C LEU A 60 -17.06 -0.99 -0.99
N GLU A 61 -16.09 -0.11 -1.00
CA GLU A 61 -16.27 1.25 -1.50
C GLU A 61 -15.53 1.49 -2.82
N ASP A 62 -14.91 0.45 -3.36
CA ASP A 62 -14.20 0.51 -4.64
C ASP A 62 -13.15 1.62 -4.64
N LYS A 63 -12.30 1.63 -3.62
CA LYS A 63 -11.22 2.60 -3.57
C LYS A 63 -9.90 1.93 -3.24
N ILE A 64 -8.82 2.49 -3.76
CA ILE A 64 -7.48 1.97 -3.53
C ILE A 64 -6.54 3.16 -3.29
N GLN A 65 -5.66 3.01 -2.32
CA GLN A 65 -4.69 4.04 -2.00
C GLN A 65 -3.29 3.47 -2.09
N PHE A 66 -2.42 4.21 -2.75
CA PHE A 66 -1.00 3.87 -2.82
C PHE A 66 -0.23 4.86 -1.97
N ALA A 67 0.71 4.38 -1.18
CA ALA A 67 1.47 5.26 -0.31
C ALA A 67 2.96 4.96 -0.40
N GLU A 68 3.75 6.02 -0.33
CA GLU A 68 5.19 5.91 -0.22
C GLU A 68 5.57 6.32 1.20
N ILE A 69 6.43 5.53 1.82
CA ILE A 69 6.81 5.72 3.23
C ILE A 69 8.30 6.05 3.30
N LYS A 70 8.62 7.22 3.81
CA LYS A 70 10.00 7.67 3.99
C LYS A 70 10.12 8.34 5.35
N ARG A 71 11.29 8.21 5.98
CA ARG A 71 11.52 8.89 7.25
C ARG A 71 11.49 10.41 7.06
N ASN A 72 12.11 10.86 5.98
CA ASN A 72 12.16 12.27 5.65
C ASN A 72 11.11 12.59 4.61
N PRO A 73 10.11 13.42 4.93
CA PRO A 73 9.03 13.73 3.97
C PRO A 73 9.55 14.38 2.70
N LYS A 74 10.70 15.02 2.75
CA LYS A 74 11.27 15.66 1.56
C LYS A 74 11.72 14.65 0.51
N LYS A 75 11.87 13.39 0.89
CA LYS A 75 12.30 12.35 -0.04
C LYS A 75 11.14 11.62 -0.70
N ILE A 76 9.92 12.00 -0.35
CA ILE A 76 8.74 11.38 -0.95
C ILE A 76 8.57 11.90 -2.38
N ARG A 77 8.37 10.96 -3.31
CA ARG A 77 8.20 11.27 -4.74
C ARG A 77 6.89 10.69 -5.23
N LEU A 78 5.83 11.48 -5.14
CA LEU A 78 4.51 11.00 -5.55
C LEU A 78 4.43 10.70 -7.04
N GLU A 79 5.22 11.40 -7.85
CA GLU A 79 5.24 11.15 -9.28
C GLU A 79 5.74 9.74 -9.59
N LYS A 80 6.79 9.32 -8.90
CA LYS A 80 7.32 7.98 -9.08
C LYS A 80 6.36 6.93 -8.53
N LEU A 81 5.69 7.26 -7.43
CA LEU A 81 4.68 6.38 -6.89
C LEU A 81 3.56 6.17 -7.88
N ARG A 82 3.15 7.23 -8.56
CA ARG A 82 2.10 7.14 -9.56
C ARG A 82 2.50 6.22 -10.71
N GLU A 83 3.75 6.31 -11.16
CA GLU A 83 4.25 5.44 -12.21
C GLU A 83 4.21 3.97 -11.79
N LYS A 84 4.62 3.71 -10.56
CA LYS A 84 4.59 2.35 -10.02
C LYS A 84 3.17 1.83 -9.89
N ALA A 85 2.26 2.71 -9.49
CA ALA A 85 0.85 2.34 -9.35
C ALA A 85 0.24 1.97 -10.68
N GLU A 86 0.66 2.64 -11.76
CA GLU A 86 0.19 2.30 -13.09
C GLU A 86 0.60 0.89 -13.49
N VAL A 87 1.83 0.51 -13.15
CA VAL A 87 2.30 -0.84 -13.42
C VAL A 87 1.47 -1.85 -12.64
N PHE A 88 1.21 -1.57 -11.37
CA PHE A 88 0.39 -2.44 -10.54
C PHE A 88 -1.01 -2.59 -11.12
N LEU A 89 -1.64 -1.49 -11.48
CA LEU A 89 -3.01 -1.52 -12.00
C LEU A 89 -3.10 -2.21 -13.34
N LYS A 90 -2.05 -2.07 -14.16
CA LYS A 90 -2.01 -2.73 -15.45
C LYS A 90 -2.01 -4.25 -15.28
N ASN A 91 -1.37 -4.74 -14.23
CA ASN A 91 -1.29 -6.16 -13.95
C ASN A 91 -2.42 -6.67 -13.06
N ASN A 92 -3.28 -5.77 -12.58
CA ASN A 92 -4.37 -6.13 -11.69
C ASN A 92 -5.63 -5.41 -12.14
N ALA A 93 -6.21 -5.90 -13.23
CA ALA A 93 -7.33 -5.23 -13.90
C ALA A 93 -8.54 -5.03 -12.97
N LYS A 94 -8.67 -5.86 -11.96
CA LYS A 94 -9.75 -5.75 -10.99
C LYS A 94 -9.84 -4.35 -10.38
N TYR A 95 -8.71 -3.70 -10.19
CA TYR A 95 -8.67 -2.40 -9.50
C TYR A 95 -8.66 -1.20 -10.42
N GLN A 96 -8.71 -1.42 -11.73
CA GLN A 96 -8.64 -0.28 -12.67
C GLN A 96 -9.83 0.66 -12.58
N LYS A 97 -10.95 0.17 -12.09
CA LYS A 97 -12.15 0.98 -11.93
C LYS A 97 -12.28 1.61 -10.55
N PHE A 98 -11.34 1.30 -9.67
CA PHE A 98 -11.38 1.82 -8.31
C PHE A 98 -10.95 3.29 -8.28
N PHE A 99 -11.48 4.00 -7.31
CA PHE A 99 -11.03 5.37 -7.07
C PHE A 99 -9.62 5.32 -6.49
N VAL A 100 -8.68 5.93 -7.19
CA VAL A 100 -7.26 5.86 -6.83
C VAL A 100 -6.83 7.12 -6.10
N SER A 101 -6.08 6.95 -5.01
CA SER A 101 -5.49 8.07 -4.30
C SER A 101 -4.03 7.74 -3.98
N PHE A 102 -3.27 8.80 -3.76
CA PHE A 102 -1.83 8.68 -3.46
C PHE A 102 -1.52 9.45 -2.19
N LYS A 103 -0.60 8.94 -1.40
CA LYS A 103 -0.25 9.57 -0.14
C LYS A 103 1.23 9.38 0.17
N GLY A 104 1.84 10.40 0.75
CA GLY A 104 3.19 10.29 1.28
C GLY A 104 3.10 10.21 2.80
N LEU A 105 3.78 9.24 3.37
CA LEU A 105 3.77 9.01 4.81
C LEU A 105 5.19 9.12 5.37
N SER A 106 5.34 9.77 6.49
CA SER A 106 6.66 9.99 7.08
C SER A 106 6.57 9.96 8.60
N LEU A 107 7.73 10.17 9.23
CA LEU A 107 7.77 10.26 10.70
C LEU A 107 6.86 11.35 11.25
N GLU A 108 6.62 12.39 10.46
CA GLU A 108 5.76 13.48 10.91
C GLU A 108 4.32 13.03 11.10
N ASP A 109 3.90 12.00 10.38
CA ASP A 109 2.54 11.48 10.52
C ASP A 109 2.33 10.74 11.81
N LEU A 110 3.40 10.33 12.47
CA LEU A 110 3.30 9.63 13.76
C LEU A 110 2.99 10.59 14.90
N LYS A 111 3.15 11.88 14.69
CA LYS A 111 2.94 12.89 15.72
C LYS A 111 1.49 13.35 15.84
N LYS A 112 0.63 12.84 14.98
CA LYS A 112 -0.78 13.24 14.96
C LYS A 112 -1.64 12.39 15.82
#